data_f6577a490b097e72808d9a11192158aa
#
_entry.id   f6577a490b097e72808d9a11192158aa
#
_cell.length_a   1.000
_cell.length_b   1.000
_cell.length_c   1.000
_cell.angle_alpha   90.00
_cell.angle_beta   90.00
_cell.angle_gamma   90.00
#
_symmetry.space_group_name_H-M   'P 1'
#
loop_
_entity.id
_entity.type
_entity.pdbx_description
1 polymer ?
#
loop_
_entity_poly.entity_id
_entity_poly.type
_entity_poly.pdbx_seq_one_letter_code
_entity_poly.pdbx_strand_id
1 'polypeptide(L)'
;MARATLIGFSAVAMWALLALLTDASGAVPPFLLSAITFTIGTCVGLVARLFMPAADGAAKTPRQVKIPRKVWVIGIAGLFGYHFFYFTALRNAPAVEASLIAYLWPLLIVLGSALMPGERLAWNHIVGALLGLAGTVLIVTKGGGLAFDARYAFGYAMAGVCAVLWSSYSLLSRRFPSVPTSTVTWFCAATAALSLVCHLLLEQTVLPDGAGQWLAVLGLGLMPVGAAFYAWDIGVKRGNIQVLGAASYAAPLLSTLVLIAAGFAEPSWRILAACVLITGGAALAAKSLFLRKRATSEANA
;
A
#
# COMPACT_ATOMS: atom_id res chain seq x y z
N MET A 1 -6.55 18.69 -4.21
CA MET A 1 -5.29 17.99 -3.88
C MET A 1 -5.25 17.51 -2.42
N ALA A 2 -5.41 18.36 -1.38
CA ALA A 2 -5.36 17.95 0.03
C ALA A 2 -6.34 16.82 0.39
N ARG A 3 -7.62 16.93 -0.02
CA ARG A 3 -8.64 15.88 0.24
C ARG A 3 -8.24 14.52 -0.35
N ALA A 4 -7.73 14.50 -1.58
CA ALA A 4 -7.30 13.25 -2.21
C ALA A 4 -6.05 12.66 -1.52
N THR A 5 -5.13 13.50 -1.03
CA THR A 5 -3.99 13.06 -0.22
C THR A 5 -4.45 12.42 1.09
N LEU A 6 -5.44 13.00 1.78
CA LEU A 6 -6.03 12.41 2.99
C LEU A 6 -6.73 11.08 2.71
N ILE A 7 -7.48 10.97 1.60
CA ILE A 7 -8.08 9.70 1.17
C ILE A 7 -6.97 8.67 0.90
N GLY A 8 -5.89 9.03 0.21
CA GLY A 8 -4.76 8.13 0.01
C GLY A 8 -4.09 7.72 1.33
N PHE A 9 -3.97 8.63 2.29
CA PHE A 9 -3.42 8.31 3.62
C PHE A 9 -4.33 7.36 4.41
N SER A 10 -5.66 7.37 4.22
CA SER A 10 -6.54 6.38 4.84
C SER A 10 -6.19 4.94 4.41
N ALA A 11 -5.64 4.73 3.19
CA ALA A 11 -5.12 3.43 2.80
C ALA A 11 -3.95 3.00 3.68
N VAL A 12 -3.03 3.93 3.98
CA VAL A 12 -1.89 3.68 4.88
C VAL A 12 -2.37 3.30 6.29
N ALA A 13 -3.41 4.00 6.80
CA ALA A 13 -4.02 3.67 8.08
C ALA A 13 -4.71 2.29 8.06
N MET A 14 -5.39 1.92 6.97
CA MET A 14 -5.96 0.58 6.82
C MET A 14 -4.86 -0.50 6.75
N TRP A 15 -3.74 -0.25 6.07
CA TRP A 15 -2.61 -1.19 6.03
C TRP A 15 -1.94 -1.39 7.39
N ALA A 16 -2.12 -0.49 8.34
CA ALA A 16 -1.67 -0.69 9.72
C ALA A 16 -2.32 -1.91 10.40
N LEU A 17 -3.50 -2.32 9.94
CA LEU A 17 -4.21 -3.49 10.46
C LEU A 17 -3.73 -4.82 9.84
N LEU A 18 -2.88 -4.77 8.79
CA LEU A 18 -2.44 -5.97 8.07
C LEU A 18 -1.81 -7.01 9.01
N ALA A 19 -0.85 -6.60 9.84
CA ALA A 19 -0.14 -7.54 10.70
C ALA A 19 -1.09 -8.21 11.70
N LEU A 20 -1.91 -7.42 12.41
CA LEU A 20 -2.86 -7.93 13.38
C LEU A 20 -3.87 -8.89 12.76
N LEU A 21 -4.51 -8.48 11.65
CA LEU A 21 -5.54 -9.29 11.03
C LEU A 21 -4.98 -10.52 10.30
N THR A 22 -3.75 -10.43 9.77
CA THR A 22 -3.08 -11.59 9.17
C THR A 22 -2.73 -12.62 10.24
N ASP A 23 -2.19 -12.21 11.37
CA ASP A 23 -1.92 -13.11 12.50
C ASP A 23 -3.22 -13.74 13.03
N ALA A 24 -4.26 -12.94 13.22
CA ALA A 24 -5.57 -13.39 13.68
C ALA A 24 -6.31 -14.28 12.66
N SER A 25 -5.91 -14.32 11.38
CA SER A 25 -6.49 -15.21 10.37
C SER A 25 -6.01 -16.67 10.48
N GLY A 26 -5.03 -16.95 11.35
CA GLY A 26 -4.49 -18.27 11.60
C GLY A 26 -3.55 -18.78 10.52
N ALA A 27 -3.51 -20.08 10.31
CA ALA A 27 -2.57 -20.77 9.43
C ALA A 27 -3.01 -20.80 7.94
N VAL A 28 -3.87 -19.88 7.52
CA VAL A 28 -4.34 -19.82 6.12
C VAL A 28 -3.15 -19.53 5.19
N PRO A 29 -2.93 -20.35 4.13
CA PRO A 29 -1.82 -20.13 3.21
C PRO A 29 -1.91 -18.78 2.50
N PRO A 30 -0.76 -18.12 2.21
CA PRO A 30 -0.73 -16.76 1.69
C PRO A 30 -1.51 -16.53 0.39
N PHE A 31 -1.44 -17.44 -0.57
CA PHE A 31 -2.19 -17.30 -1.81
C PHE A 31 -3.69 -17.58 -1.61
N LEU A 32 -4.06 -18.53 -0.74
CA LEU A 32 -5.46 -18.74 -0.37
C LEU A 32 -6.03 -17.50 0.33
N LEU A 33 -5.31 -16.97 1.31
CA LEU A 33 -5.69 -15.75 2.02
C LEU A 33 -5.87 -14.58 1.05
N SER A 34 -4.94 -14.41 0.10
CA SER A 34 -5.05 -13.39 -0.96
C SER A 34 -6.26 -13.65 -1.86
N ALA A 35 -6.51 -14.88 -2.28
CA ALA A 35 -7.68 -15.20 -3.13
C ALA A 35 -8.99 -14.81 -2.44
N ILE A 36 -9.15 -15.15 -1.16
CA ILE A 36 -10.36 -14.84 -0.39
C ILE A 36 -10.48 -13.32 -0.18
N THR A 37 -9.42 -12.67 0.30
CA THR A 37 -9.46 -11.24 0.64
C THR A 37 -9.61 -10.35 -0.58
N PHE A 38 -8.98 -10.64 -1.71
CA PHE A 38 -9.20 -9.93 -2.97
C PHE A 38 -10.57 -10.20 -3.60
N THR A 39 -11.18 -11.37 -3.33
CA THR A 39 -12.59 -11.62 -3.69
C THR A 39 -13.49 -10.69 -2.90
N ILE A 40 -13.29 -10.56 -1.59
CA ILE A 40 -14.03 -9.60 -0.75
C ILE A 40 -13.79 -8.17 -1.23
N GLY A 41 -12.55 -7.79 -1.53
CA GLY A 41 -12.21 -6.49 -2.11
C GLY A 41 -12.91 -6.21 -3.45
N THR A 42 -13.10 -7.24 -4.28
CA THR A 42 -13.90 -7.16 -5.50
C THR A 42 -15.37 -6.89 -5.17
N CYS A 43 -15.93 -7.60 -4.19
CA CYS A 43 -17.30 -7.37 -3.73
C CYS A 43 -17.49 -5.95 -3.19
N VAL A 44 -16.52 -5.42 -2.42
CA VAL A 44 -16.53 -4.01 -1.97
C VAL A 44 -16.67 -3.05 -3.15
N GLY A 45 -15.88 -3.25 -4.21
CA GLY A 45 -15.96 -2.40 -5.39
C GLY A 45 -17.26 -2.54 -6.17
N LEU A 46 -17.82 -3.75 -6.26
CA LEU A 46 -19.11 -4.00 -6.91
C LEU A 46 -20.26 -3.35 -6.12
N VAL A 47 -20.26 -3.51 -4.80
CA VAL A 47 -21.26 -2.89 -3.91
C VAL A 47 -21.17 -1.37 -3.97
N ALA A 48 -19.95 -0.80 -3.91
CA ALA A 48 -19.76 0.64 -4.02
C ALA A 48 -20.34 1.22 -5.32
N ARG A 49 -20.31 0.46 -6.43
CA ARG A 49 -20.93 0.88 -7.70
C ARG A 49 -22.46 0.97 -7.66
N LEU A 50 -23.12 0.18 -6.80
CA LEU A 50 -24.56 0.22 -6.63
C LEU A 50 -25.03 1.48 -5.88
N PHE A 51 -24.20 1.99 -4.96
CA PHE A 51 -24.54 3.11 -4.10
C PHE A 51 -23.91 4.46 -4.50
N MET A 52 -22.89 4.44 -5.37
CA MET A 52 -22.36 5.67 -5.94
C MET A 52 -23.04 5.97 -7.26
N PRO A 53 -23.91 7.00 -7.34
CA PRO A 53 -24.38 7.51 -8.62
C PRO A 53 -23.16 7.87 -9.45
N ALA A 54 -23.22 7.66 -10.77
CA ALA A 54 -22.20 8.09 -11.69
C ALA A 54 -21.84 9.55 -11.34
N ALA A 55 -20.71 9.78 -10.69
CA ALA A 55 -20.24 11.10 -10.34
C ALA A 55 -20.03 11.84 -11.66
N ASP A 56 -20.63 12.99 -11.75
CA ASP A 56 -20.71 13.93 -12.87
C ASP A 56 -21.90 13.69 -13.80
N GLY A 57 -22.85 14.62 -13.73
CA GLY A 57 -23.97 14.92 -14.61
C GLY A 57 -23.87 14.63 -16.12
N ALA A 58 -23.19 13.59 -16.49
CA ALA A 58 -23.07 13.05 -17.82
C ALA A 58 -24.27 12.13 -18.10
N ALA A 59 -24.97 12.46 -19.16
CA ALA A 59 -26.09 11.76 -19.76
C ALA A 59 -26.14 10.26 -19.49
N LYS A 60 -27.37 9.74 -19.34
CA LYS A 60 -27.82 8.36 -19.04
C LYS A 60 -27.22 7.20 -19.83
N THR A 61 -26.15 7.39 -20.57
CA THR A 61 -25.35 6.33 -21.18
C THR A 61 -23.95 6.35 -20.58
N PRO A 62 -23.51 5.28 -19.87
CA PRO A 62 -22.11 5.14 -19.50
C PRO A 62 -21.29 5.13 -20.77
N ARG A 63 -20.63 6.24 -21.12
CA ARG A 63 -19.60 6.22 -22.16
C ARG A 63 -18.59 5.17 -21.70
N GLN A 64 -18.55 4.03 -22.37
CA GLN A 64 -17.60 2.96 -22.05
C GLN A 64 -16.19 3.55 -22.23
N VAL A 65 -15.58 3.97 -21.13
CA VAL A 65 -14.19 4.40 -21.14
C VAL A 65 -13.38 3.16 -21.51
N LYS A 66 -12.90 3.10 -22.75
CA LYS A 66 -12.02 2.04 -23.22
C LYS A 66 -10.74 2.08 -22.37
N ILE A 67 -10.58 1.13 -21.47
CA ILE A 67 -9.40 1.03 -20.59
C ILE A 67 -8.23 0.51 -21.44
N PRO A 68 -7.14 1.28 -21.57
CA PRO A 68 -5.97 0.85 -22.37
C PRO A 68 -5.40 -0.47 -21.84
N ARG A 69 -4.92 -1.35 -22.72
CA ARG A 69 -4.28 -2.62 -22.32
C ARG A 69 -3.12 -2.41 -21.32
N LYS A 70 -2.35 -1.33 -21.48
CA LYS A 70 -1.26 -0.97 -20.54
C LYS A 70 -1.75 -0.81 -19.10
N VAL A 71 -2.95 -0.28 -18.90
CA VAL A 71 -3.53 -0.08 -17.55
C VAL A 71 -3.84 -1.43 -16.90
N TRP A 72 -4.33 -2.41 -17.69
CA TRP A 72 -4.54 -3.77 -17.18
C TRP A 72 -3.23 -4.43 -16.75
N VAL A 73 -2.19 -4.34 -17.58
CA VAL A 73 -0.88 -4.90 -17.24
C VAL A 73 -0.33 -4.24 -15.97
N ILE A 74 -0.37 -2.90 -15.89
CA ILE A 74 0.11 -2.14 -14.74
C ILE A 74 -0.68 -2.51 -13.47
N GLY A 75 -2.01 -2.58 -13.55
CA GLY A 75 -2.87 -2.89 -12.42
C GLY A 75 -2.68 -4.31 -11.90
N ILE A 76 -2.68 -5.30 -12.79
CA ILE A 76 -2.51 -6.71 -12.42
C ILE A 76 -1.08 -6.95 -11.90
N ALA A 77 -0.05 -6.44 -12.58
CA ALA A 77 1.32 -6.54 -12.11
C ALA A 77 1.53 -5.84 -10.76
N GLY A 78 0.88 -4.68 -10.56
CA GLY A 78 0.94 -3.95 -9.30
C GLY A 78 0.29 -4.70 -8.14
N LEU A 79 -0.89 -5.28 -8.33
CA LEU A 79 -1.60 -5.99 -7.25
C LEU A 79 -1.14 -7.44 -7.14
N PHE A 80 -1.36 -8.26 -8.15
CA PHE A 80 -0.99 -9.67 -8.11
C PHE A 80 0.53 -9.86 -8.07
N GLY A 81 1.27 -9.19 -8.97
CA GLY A 81 2.72 -9.33 -9.04
C GLY A 81 3.39 -8.95 -7.72
N TYR A 82 2.97 -7.83 -7.10
CA TYR A 82 3.48 -7.44 -5.79
C TYR A 82 3.33 -8.59 -4.77
N HIS A 83 2.14 -9.17 -4.60
CA HIS A 83 1.90 -10.23 -3.62
C HIS A 83 2.65 -11.50 -3.97
N PHE A 84 2.66 -11.89 -5.26
CA PHE A 84 3.40 -13.07 -5.72
C PHE A 84 4.89 -12.99 -5.39
N PHE A 85 5.53 -11.88 -5.74
CA PHE A 85 6.95 -11.70 -5.47
C PHE A 85 7.26 -11.49 -4.00
N TYR A 86 6.36 -10.86 -3.24
CA TYR A 86 6.52 -10.70 -1.80
C TYR A 86 6.48 -12.05 -1.06
N PHE A 87 5.51 -12.92 -1.37
CA PHE A 87 5.45 -14.25 -0.78
C PHE A 87 6.63 -15.11 -1.22
N THR A 88 7.07 -14.99 -2.46
CA THR A 88 8.28 -15.65 -2.95
C THR A 88 9.51 -15.18 -2.18
N ALA A 89 9.64 -13.87 -1.93
CA ALA A 89 10.74 -13.30 -1.14
C ALA A 89 10.75 -13.87 0.28
N LEU A 90 9.60 -13.88 0.97
CA LEU A 90 9.47 -14.39 2.35
C LEU A 90 9.77 -15.89 2.48
N ARG A 91 9.58 -16.67 1.41
CA ARG A 91 9.93 -18.11 1.39
C ARG A 91 11.42 -18.36 1.12
N ASN A 92 12.16 -17.37 0.61
CA ASN A 92 13.54 -17.51 0.15
C ASN A 92 14.53 -16.57 0.84
N ALA A 93 14.10 -15.78 1.82
CA ALA A 93 14.96 -14.90 2.61
C ALA A 93 14.36 -14.67 4.02
N PRO A 94 15.18 -14.27 5.00
CA PRO A 94 14.66 -13.88 6.31
C PRO A 94 13.66 -12.73 6.18
N ALA A 95 12.56 -12.83 6.92
CA ALA A 95 11.42 -11.92 6.76
C ALA A 95 11.75 -10.45 7.03
N VAL A 96 12.71 -10.18 7.93
CA VAL A 96 13.13 -8.81 8.28
C VAL A 96 13.76 -8.13 7.08
N GLU A 97 14.78 -8.75 6.46
CA GLU A 97 15.52 -8.20 5.34
C GLU A 97 14.62 -8.12 4.09
N ALA A 98 13.85 -9.18 3.80
CA ALA A 98 12.90 -9.18 2.68
C ALA A 98 11.86 -8.06 2.81
N SER A 99 11.30 -7.86 4.01
CA SER A 99 10.35 -6.78 4.26
C SER A 99 10.98 -5.41 4.12
N LEU A 100 12.20 -5.19 4.60
CA LEU A 100 12.89 -3.89 4.48
C LEU A 100 13.21 -3.55 3.03
N ILE A 101 13.63 -4.54 2.22
CA ILE A 101 13.84 -4.33 0.79
C ILE A 101 12.51 -4.00 0.11
N ALA A 102 11.43 -4.73 0.42
CA ALA A 102 10.11 -4.41 -0.09
C ALA A 102 9.68 -3.00 0.32
N TYR A 103 9.94 -2.56 1.55
CA TYR A 103 9.65 -1.19 2.05
C TYR A 103 10.47 -0.07 1.40
N LEU A 104 11.30 -0.35 0.41
CA LEU A 104 11.87 0.69 -0.45
C LEU A 104 10.83 1.31 -1.38
N TRP A 105 9.65 0.70 -1.57
CA TRP A 105 8.62 1.21 -2.48
C TRP A 105 8.17 2.65 -2.20
N PRO A 106 8.05 3.16 -0.95
CA PRO A 106 7.69 4.54 -0.71
C PRO A 106 8.78 5.52 -1.16
N LEU A 107 10.05 5.19 -0.92
CA LEU A 107 11.19 5.98 -1.39
C LEU A 107 11.22 5.98 -2.93
N LEU A 108 11.00 4.84 -3.57
CA LEU A 108 10.94 4.72 -5.03
C LEU A 108 9.78 5.55 -5.61
N ILE A 109 8.64 5.65 -4.94
CA ILE A 109 7.54 6.56 -5.33
C ILE A 109 8.01 8.02 -5.26
N VAL A 110 8.67 8.42 -4.18
CA VAL A 110 9.15 9.81 -4.00
C VAL A 110 10.17 10.14 -5.08
N LEU A 111 11.20 9.31 -5.27
CA LEU A 111 12.25 9.53 -6.27
C LEU A 111 11.69 9.44 -7.70
N GLY A 112 10.88 8.43 -7.99
CA GLY A 112 10.26 8.21 -9.28
C GLY A 112 9.25 9.31 -9.67
N SER A 113 8.73 10.05 -8.69
CA SER A 113 7.86 11.21 -8.96
C SER A 113 8.57 12.30 -9.79
N ALA A 114 9.91 12.38 -9.72
CA ALA A 114 10.69 13.29 -10.57
C ALA A 114 10.51 13.02 -12.08
N LEU A 115 10.12 11.79 -12.44
CA LEU A 115 9.87 11.38 -13.83
C LEU A 115 8.42 11.65 -14.27
N MET A 116 7.58 12.20 -13.38
CA MET A 116 6.18 12.47 -13.67
C MET A 116 5.99 13.88 -14.19
N PRO A 117 5.21 14.09 -15.28
CA PRO A 117 4.91 15.41 -15.80
C PRO A 117 4.24 16.30 -14.73
N GLY A 118 4.74 17.51 -14.58
CA GLY A 118 4.20 18.51 -13.64
C GLY A 118 4.57 18.32 -12.16
N GLU A 119 5.27 17.24 -11.81
CA GLU A 119 5.78 17.04 -10.45
C GLU A 119 7.17 17.68 -10.29
N ARG A 120 7.40 18.27 -9.12
CA ARG A 120 8.70 18.85 -8.76
C ARG A 120 9.21 18.20 -7.49
N LEU A 121 10.26 17.39 -7.64
CA LEU A 121 10.95 16.79 -6.53
C LEU A 121 11.81 17.86 -5.84
N ALA A 122 11.60 18.03 -4.54
CA ALA A 122 12.39 18.95 -3.72
C ALA A 122 13.16 18.12 -2.65
N TRP A 123 14.25 18.68 -2.13
CA TRP A 123 15.09 18.01 -1.14
C TRP A 123 14.31 17.56 0.11
N ASN A 124 13.31 18.35 0.54
CA ASN A 124 12.47 18.01 1.70
C ASN A 124 11.66 16.73 1.48
N HIS A 125 11.28 16.41 0.24
CA HIS A 125 10.61 15.13 -0.07
C HIS A 125 11.58 13.95 0.10
N ILE A 126 12.81 14.09 -0.38
CA ILE A 126 13.85 13.06 -0.29
C ILE A 126 14.23 12.82 1.17
N VAL A 127 14.59 13.90 1.89
CA VAL A 127 14.98 13.80 3.31
C VAL A 127 13.82 13.26 4.15
N GLY A 128 12.58 13.72 3.89
CA GLY A 128 11.40 13.20 4.56
C GLY A 128 11.20 11.69 4.35
N ALA A 129 11.39 11.21 3.14
CA ALA A 129 11.30 9.78 2.83
C ALA A 129 12.44 8.96 3.47
N LEU A 130 13.67 9.50 3.49
CA LEU A 130 14.81 8.84 4.14
C LEU A 130 14.64 8.76 5.67
N LEU A 131 14.11 9.82 6.30
CA LEU A 131 13.77 9.78 7.73
C LEU A 131 12.69 8.73 8.01
N GLY A 132 11.66 8.65 7.16
CA GLY A 132 10.62 7.63 7.25
C GLY A 132 11.18 6.21 7.11
N LEU A 133 12.08 6.00 6.14
CA LEU A 133 12.77 4.73 5.96
C LEU A 133 13.62 4.37 7.18
N ALA A 134 14.39 5.32 7.74
CA ALA A 134 15.20 5.09 8.93
C ALA A 134 14.34 4.69 10.15
N GLY A 135 13.19 5.34 10.35
CA GLY A 135 12.24 4.95 11.39
C GLY A 135 11.64 3.56 11.14
N THR A 136 11.34 3.20 9.90
CA THR A 136 10.86 1.86 9.53
C THR A 136 11.91 0.80 9.79
N VAL A 137 13.18 1.04 9.41
CA VAL A 137 14.31 0.15 9.73
C VAL A 137 14.38 -0.10 11.24
N LEU A 138 14.29 0.95 12.06
CA LEU A 138 14.35 0.85 13.51
C LEU A 138 13.22 -0.03 14.10
N ILE A 139 12.00 0.07 13.57
CA ILE A 139 10.86 -0.76 13.98
C ILE A 139 11.06 -2.21 13.55
N VAL A 140 11.31 -2.44 12.26
CA VAL A 140 11.33 -3.79 11.67
C VAL A 140 12.49 -4.62 12.21
N THR A 141 13.66 -4.00 12.41
CA THR A 141 14.84 -4.68 13.00
C THR A 141 14.77 -4.78 14.52
N LYS A 142 13.81 -4.12 15.17
CA LYS A 142 13.76 -3.97 16.63
C LYS A 142 15.09 -3.42 17.21
N GLY A 143 15.81 -2.62 16.41
CA GLY A 143 17.12 -2.06 16.72
C GLY A 143 18.27 -3.07 16.67
N GLY A 144 18.06 -4.24 16.08
CA GLY A 144 19.11 -5.20 15.76
C GLY A 144 19.86 -4.83 14.48
N GLY A 145 20.99 -5.51 14.24
CA GLY A 145 21.77 -5.37 13.01
C GLY A 145 21.07 -6.03 11.82
N LEU A 146 21.39 -5.54 10.63
CA LEU A 146 21.04 -6.21 9.37
C LEU A 146 22.21 -7.08 8.93
N ALA A 147 21.95 -8.34 8.65
CA ALA A 147 22.95 -9.28 8.15
C ALA A 147 22.48 -9.82 6.79
N PHE A 148 22.91 -9.16 5.71
CA PHE A 148 22.65 -9.65 4.37
C PHE A 148 23.62 -10.80 4.03
N ASP A 149 23.05 -11.96 3.73
CA ASP A 149 23.80 -13.14 3.34
C ASP A 149 23.50 -13.47 1.86
N ALA A 150 24.55 -13.66 1.07
CA ALA A 150 24.44 -13.94 -0.37
C ALA A 150 23.62 -15.20 -0.69
N ARG A 151 23.51 -16.16 0.24
CA ARG A 151 22.64 -17.35 0.06
C ARG A 151 21.18 -17.00 -0.14
N TYR A 152 20.74 -15.83 0.34
CA TYR A 152 19.36 -15.34 0.20
C TYR A 152 19.18 -14.33 -0.95
N ALA A 153 20.18 -14.18 -1.83
CA ALA A 153 20.17 -13.20 -2.92
C ALA A 153 18.92 -13.29 -3.80
N PHE A 154 18.43 -14.52 -4.06
CA PHE A 154 17.19 -14.72 -4.81
C PHE A 154 15.98 -14.09 -4.10
N GLY A 155 15.81 -14.35 -2.81
CA GLY A 155 14.72 -13.77 -2.01
C GLY A 155 14.81 -12.24 -1.95
N TYR A 156 16.01 -11.68 -1.78
CA TYR A 156 16.23 -10.23 -1.82
C TYR A 156 15.90 -9.62 -3.18
N ALA A 157 16.26 -10.28 -4.27
CA ALA A 157 15.91 -9.85 -5.62
C ALA A 157 14.37 -9.82 -5.81
N MET A 158 13.66 -10.85 -5.33
CA MET A 158 12.19 -10.90 -5.38
C MET A 158 11.55 -9.76 -4.56
N ALA A 159 12.09 -9.44 -3.38
CA ALA A 159 11.66 -8.29 -2.59
C ALA A 159 11.89 -6.96 -3.31
N GLY A 160 13.03 -6.82 -4.00
CA GLY A 160 13.32 -5.66 -4.86
C GLY A 160 12.35 -5.52 -6.02
N VAL A 161 12.04 -6.61 -6.71
CA VAL A 161 11.00 -6.63 -7.78
C VAL A 161 9.65 -6.20 -7.22
N CYS A 162 9.28 -6.68 -6.03
CA CYS A 162 8.07 -6.28 -5.33
C CYS A 162 8.00 -4.76 -5.12
N ALA A 163 9.07 -4.15 -4.59
CA ALA A 163 9.15 -2.70 -4.39
C ALA A 163 9.02 -1.92 -5.70
N VAL A 164 9.66 -2.39 -6.78
CA VAL A 164 9.59 -1.77 -8.11
C VAL A 164 8.18 -1.89 -8.70
N LEU A 165 7.52 -3.04 -8.59
CA LEU A 165 6.18 -3.24 -9.12
C LEU A 165 5.16 -2.32 -8.46
N TRP A 166 5.17 -2.22 -7.12
CA TRP A 166 4.23 -1.37 -6.42
C TRP A 166 4.47 0.12 -6.65
N SER A 167 5.73 0.55 -6.64
CA SER A 167 6.07 1.94 -6.96
C SER A 167 5.74 2.30 -8.41
N SER A 168 6.01 1.40 -9.35
CA SER A 168 5.65 1.58 -10.77
C SER A 168 4.14 1.66 -10.97
N TYR A 169 3.36 0.76 -10.33
CA TYR A 169 1.90 0.83 -10.34
C TYR A 169 1.40 2.19 -9.85
N SER A 170 1.91 2.66 -8.71
CA SER A 170 1.50 3.92 -8.10
C SER A 170 1.83 5.13 -8.99
N LEU A 171 3.04 5.17 -9.54
CA LEU A 171 3.49 6.27 -10.41
C LEU A 171 2.77 6.25 -11.76
N LEU A 172 2.67 5.08 -12.40
CA LEU A 172 2.06 4.96 -13.72
C LEU A 172 0.55 5.14 -13.68
N SER A 173 -0.14 4.74 -12.60
CA SER A 173 -1.58 5.02 -12.43
C SER A 173 -1.89 6.51 -12.50
N ARG A 174 -0.98 7.37 -12.04
CA ARG A 174 -1.09 8.83 -12.12
C ARG A 174 -1.09 9.35 -13.56
N ARG A 175 -0.48 8.63 -14.52
CA ARG A 175 -0.50 8.99 -15.95
C ARG A 175 -1.85 8.73 -16.63
N PHE A 176 -2.75 8.01 -15.96
CA PHE A 176 -4.08 7.68 -16.47
C PHE A 176 -5.20 8.23 -15.57
N PRO A 177 -5.26 9.58 -15.35
CA PRO A 177 -6.22 10.16 -14.42
C PRO A 177 -7.68 10.01 -14.87
N SER A 178 -7.91 9.80 -16.17
CA SER A 178 -9.24 9.55 -16.75
C SER A 178 -9.75 8.12 -16.54
N VAL A 179 -8.88 7.17 -16.17
CA VAL A 179 -9.29 5.81 -15.86
C VAL A 179 -9.98 5.82 -14.49
N PRO A 180 -11.25 5.39 -14.40
CA PRO A 180 -12.00 5.46 -13.16
C PRO A 180 -11.43 4.51 -12.11
N THR A 181 -11.46 4.93 -10.84
CA THR A 181 -11.03 4.10 -9.69
C THR A 181 -11.80 2.79 -9.60
N SER A 182 -13.03 2.73 -10.12
CA SER A 182 -13.80 1.48 -10.20
C SER A 182 -13.10 0.38 -11.05
N THR A 183 -12.05 0.71 -11.82
CA THR A 183 -11.22 -0.28 -12.52
C THR A 183 -10.44 -1.15 -11.54
N VAL A 184 -10.13 -0.65 -10.34
CA VAL A 184 -9.47 -1.41 -9.25
C VAL A 184 -10.27 -2.68 -8.90
N THR A 185 -11.61 -2.63 -9.00
CA THR A 185 -12.47 -3.82 -8.80
C THR A 185 -12.01 -5.00 -9.67
N TRP A 186 -11.69 -4.73 -10.92
CA TRP A 186 -11.27 -5.77 -11.86
C TRP A 186 -9.82 -6.21 -11.66
N PHE A 187 -8.97 -5.32 -11.15
CA PHE A 187 -7.62 -5.71 -10.73
C PHE A 187 -7.69 -6.63 -9.50
N CYS A 188 -8.57 -6.33 -8.54
CA CYS A 188 -8.82 -7.22 -7.40
C CYS A 188 -9.36 -8.57 -7.86
N ALA A 189 -10.34 -8.61 -8.79
CA ALA A 189 -10.88 -9.85 -9.31
C ALA A 189 -9.82 -10.70 -10.05
N ALA A 190 -8.98 -10.08 -10.87
CA ALA A 190 -7.88 -10.76 -11.55
C ALA A 190 -6.85 -11.28 -10.53
N THR A 191 -6.51 -10.49 -9.50
CA THR A 191 -5.60 -10.90 -8.42
C THR A 191 -6.17 -12.08 -7.63
N ALA A 192 -7.47 -12.05 -7.31
CA ALA A 192 -8.13 -13.17 -6.62
C ALA A 192 -8.04 -14.46 -7.45
N ALA A 193 -8.37 -14.39 -8.75
CA ALA A 193 -8.32 -15.55 -9.64
C ALA A 193 -6.89 -16.11 -9.79
N LEU A 194 -5.90 -15.25 -10.02
CA LEU A 194 -4.50 -15.65 -10.15
C LEU A 194 -3.95 -16.21 -8.83
N SER A 195 -4.31 -15.61 -7.69
CA SER A 195 -3.93 -16.13 -6.36
C SER A 195 -4.55 -17.50 -6.10
N LEU A 196 -5.81 -17.72 -6.51
CA LEU A 196 -6.44 -19.04 -6.41
C LEU A 196 -5.70 -20.08 -7.25
N VAL A 197 -5.29 -19.74 -8.47
CA VAL A 197 -4.46 -20.62 -9.31
C VAL A 197 -3.14 -20.95 -8.62
N CYS A 198 -2.44 -19.94 -8.08
CA CYS A 198 -1.19 -20.16 -7.33
C CYS A 198 -1.43 -21.04 -6.10
N HIS A 199 -2.53 -20.82 -5.36
CA HIS A 199 -2.88 -21.67 -4.23
C HIS A 199 -3.04 -23.14 -4.64
N LEU A 200 -3.84 -23.41 -5.67
CA LEU A 200 -4.10 -24.77 -6.15
C LEU A 200 -2.84 -25.50 -6.65
N LEU A 201 -1.86 -24.75 -7.13
CA LEU A 201 -0.61 -25.32 -7.67
C LEU A 201 0.52 -25.41 -6.63
N LEU A 202 0.53 -24.57 -5.61
CA LEU A 202 1.72 -24.36 -4.75
C LEU A 202 1.46 -24.54 -3.25
N GLU A 203 0.19 -24.65 -2.82
CA GLU A 203 -0.16 -24.68 -1.40
C GLU A 203 -1.13 -25.82 -1.07
N GLN A 204 -1.11 -26.25 0.18
CA GLN A 204 -2.15 -27.11 0.73
C GLN A 204 -3.27 -26.23 1.31
N THR A 205 -4.52 -26.63 1.10
CA THR A 205 -5.67 -25.87 1.58
C THR A 205 -5.81 -26.01 3.09
N VAL A 206 -5.68 -24.90 3.80
CA VAL A 206 -6.00 -24.75 5.21
C VAL A 206 -6.98 -23.59 5.33
N LEU A 207 -8.22 -23.89 5.72
CA LEU A 207 -9.27 -22.88 5.89
C LEU A 207 -9.19 -22.24 7.30
N PRO A 208 -9.73 -21.02 7.48
CA PRO A 208 -9.87 -20.43 8.79
C PRO A 208 -10.69 -21.34 9.73
N ASP A 209 -10.22 -21.50 10.96
CA ASP A 209 -10.88 -22.27 12.00
C ASP A 209 -11.68 -21.34 12.92
N GLY A 210 -12.99 -21.54 12.92
CA GLY A 210 -13.90 -20.78 13.77
C GLY A 210 -14.18 -19.33 13.34
N ALA A 211 -15.16 -18.72 14.01
CA ALA A 211 -15.69 -17.40 13.65
C ALA A 211 -14.64 -16.27 13.76
N GLY A 212 -13.72 -16.36 14.74
CA GLY A 212 -12.71 -15.32 14.97
C GLY A 212 -11.76 -15.17 13.78
N GLN A 213 -11.25 -16.29 13.25
CA GLN A 213 -10.37 -16.28 12.09
C GLN A 213 -11.09 -15.79 10.82
N TRP A 214 -12.35 -16.22 10.62
CA TRP A 214 -13.17 -15.72 9.51
C TRP A 214 -13.46 -14.22 9.61
N LEU A 215 -13.68 -13.67 10.82
CA LEU A 215 -13.82 -12.24 11.04
C LEU A 215 -12.54 -11.49 10.71
N ALA A 216 -11.38 -12.04 11.04
CA ALA A 216 -10.09 -11.47 10.67
C ALA A 216 -9.89 -11.45 9.13
N VAL A 217 -10.20 -12.56 8.44
CA VAL A 217 -10.17 -12.64 6.98
C VAL A 217 -11.14 -11.64 6.34
N LEU A 218 -12.34 -11.51 6.88
CA LEU A 218 -13.33 -10.52 6.43
C LEU A 218 -12.80 -9.10 6.64
N GLY A 219 -12.23 -8.81 7.80
CA GLY A 219 -11.61 -7.51 8.10
C GLY A 219 -10.46 -7.17 7.13
N LEU A 220 -9.59 -8.15 6.84
CA LEU A 220 -8.55 -8.01 5.82
C LEU A 220 -9.13 -7.66 4.45
N GLY A 221 -10.14 -8.41 4.01
CA GLY A 221 -10.75 -8.22 2.70
C GLY A 221 -11.54 -6.91 2.59
N LEU A 222 -12.16 -6.42 3.66
CA LEU A 222 -12.92 -5.17 3.64
C LEU A 222 -12.01 -3.93 3.68
N MET A 223 -10.96 -3.93 4.50
CA MET A 223 -10.15 -2.73 4.77
C MET A 223 -8.78 -2.78 4.08
N PRO A 224 -7.75 -3.54 4.56
CA PRO A 224 -6.40 -3.46 4.00
C PRO A 224 -6.30 -3.92 2.55
N VAL A 225 -7.05 -4.95 2.15
CA VAL A 225 -7.01 -5.51 0.80
C VAL A 225 -8.14 -4.98 -0.09
N GLY A 226 -9.27 -4.55 0.51
CA GLY A 226 -10.41 -3.97 -0.20
C GLY A 226 -10.30 -2.45 -0.31
N ALA A 227 -10.94 -1.74 0.62
CA ALA A 227 -11.10 -0.28 0.58
C ALA A 227 -9.78 0.48 0.41
N ALA A 228 -8.67 -0.03 0.96
CA ALA A 228 -7.37 0.62 0.87
C ALA A 228 -6.89 0.80 -0.58
N PHE A 229 -7.07 -0.17 -1.46
CA PHE A 229 -6.62 -0.04 -2.85
C PHE A 229 -7.41 1.02 -3.63
N TYR A 230 -8.70 1.18 -3.34
CA TYR A 230 -9.51 2.25 -3.93
C TYR A 230 -9.09 3.62 -3.40
N ALA A 231 -8.88 3.74 -2.09
CA ALA A 231 -8.40 4.96 -1.46
C ALA A 231 -7.01 5.34 -1.96
N TRP A 232 -6.11 4.36 -2.11
CA TRP A 232 -4.78 4.56 -2.67
C TRP A 232 -4.82 5.04 -4.12
N ASP A 233 -5.63 4.42 -4.99
CA ASP A 233 -5.80 4.83 -6.39
C ASP A 233 -6.26 6.29 -6.50
N ILE A 234 -7.22 6.72 -5.69
CA ILE A 234 -7.64 8.13 -5.61
C ILE A 234 -6.47 9.02 -5.16
N GLY A 235 -5.76 8.59 -4.13
CA GLY A 235 -4.63 9.32 -3.56
C GLY A 235 -3.50 9.56 -4.57
N VAL A 236 -3.04 8.50 -5.24
CA VAL A 236 -1.92 8.60 -6.20
C VAL A 236 -2.31 9.35 -7.47
N LYS A 237 -3.54 9.25 -7.94
CA LYS A 237 -4.03 9.94 -9.13
C LYS A 237 -4.27 11.44 -8.91
N ARG A 238 -4.81 11.83 -7.74
CA ARG A 238 -5.35 13.17 -7.50
C ARG A 238 -4.70 13.91 -6.32
N GLY A 239 -3.93 13.19 -5.48
CA GLY A 239 -3.24 13.73 -4.31
C GLY A 239 -1.82 14.20 -4.59
N ASN A 240 -1.09 14.56 -3.55
CA ASN A 240 0.34 14.81 -3.60
C ASN A 240 1.09 13.49 -3.42
N ILE A 241 1.71 13.01 -4.49
CA ILE A 241 2.31 11.67 -4.52
C ILE A 241 3.61 11.60 -3.70
N GLN A 242 4.38 12.71 -3.60
CA GLN A 242 5.59 12.78 -2.79
C GLN A 242 5.24 12.68 -1.30
N VAL A 243 4.21 13.42 -0.87
CA VAL A 243 3.72 13.38 0.51
C VAL A 243 3.15 12.01 0.84
N LEU A 244 2.36 11.41 -0.06
CA LEU A 244 1.84 10.06 0.12
C LEU A 244 2.95 9.03 0.22
N GLY A 245 3.97 9.10 -0.64
CA GLY A 245 5.12 8.22 -0.58
C GLY A 245 5.83 8.31 0.77
N ALA A 246 6.21 9.52 1.21
CA ALA A 246 6.87 9.70 2.51
C ALA A 246 5.98 9.29 3.70
N ALA A 247 4.68 9.63 3.67
CA ALA A 247 3.73 9.30 4.72
C ALA A 247 3.43 7.79 4.80
N SER A 248 3.68 7.03 3.74
CA SER A 248 3.46 5.58 3.73
C SER A 248 4.40 4.82 4.67
N TYR A 249 5.52 5.41 5.06
CA TYR A 249 6.36 4.87 6.14
C TYR A 249 5.67 4.89 7.52
N ALA A 250 4.52 5.55 7.65
CA ALA A 250 3.71 5.45 8.85
C ALA A 250 3.05 4.06 9.02
N ALA A 251 2.89 3.26 7.95
CA ALA A 251 2.21 1.97 8.03
C ALA A 251 2.82 1.01 9.08
N PRO A 252 4.14 0.72 9.08
CA PRO A 252 4.73 -0.15 10.11
C PRO A 252 4.67 0.45 11.51
N LEU A 253 4.77 1.77 11.65
CA LEU A 253 4.60 2.44 12.93
C LEU A 253 3.18 2.29 13.47
N LEU A 254 2.19 2.63 12.65
CA LEU A 254 0.78 2.50 13.02
C LEU A 254 0.43 1.03 13.32
N SER A 255 0.97 0.08 12.55
CA SER A 255 0.81 -1.35 12.81
C SER A 255 1.36 -1.74 14.19
N THR A 256 2.55 -1.25 14.54
CA THR A 256 3.15 -1.50 15.85
C THR A 256 2.31 -0.89 16.98
N LEU A 257 1.79 0.32 16.80
CA LEU A 257 0.90 0.96 17.77
C LEU A 257 -0.42 0.19 17.96
N VAL A 258 -0.98 -0.35 16.88
CA VAL A 258 -2.16 -1.24 16.92
C VAL A 258 -1.85 -2.50 17.72
N LEU A 259 -0.69 -3.14 17.49
CA LEU A 259 -0.28 -4.33 18.23
C LEU A 259 -0.07 -4.04 19.73
N ILE A 260 0.48 -2.86 20.08
CA ILE A 260 0.61 -2.42 21.49
C ILE A 260 -0.77 -2.25 22.11
N ALA A 261 -1.68 -1.56 21.43
CA ALA A 261 -3.04 -1.32 21.91
C ALA A 261 -3.84 -2.63 22.09
N ALA A 262 -3.55 -3.64 21.26
CA ALA A 262 -4.14 -4.98 21.35
C ALA A 262 -3.43 -5.90 22.36
N GLY A 263 -2.36 -5.45 23.03
CA GLY A 263 -1.62 -6.23 24.04
C GLY A 263 -0.62 -7.25 23.46
N PHE A 264 -0.33 -7.21 22.17
CA PHE A 264 0.61 -8.12 21.49
C PHE A 264 2.06 -7.61 21.43
N ALA A 265 2.30 -6.35 21.81
CA ALA A 265 3.64 -5.76 21.83
C ALA A 265 3.78 -4.77 22.99
N GLU A 266 5.02 -4.60 23.46
CA GLU A 266 5.33 -3.65 24.54
C GLU A 266 5.88 -2.34 24.00
N PRO A 267 5.54 -1.18 24.61
CA PRO A 267 6.14 0.11 24.28
C PRO A 267 7.65 0.09 24.51
N SER A 268 8.41 0.72 23.63
CA SER A 268 9.85 0.84 23.76
C SER A 268 10.34 2.22 23.30
N TRP A 269 11.53 2.65 23.78
CA TRP A 269 12.15 3.90 23.32
C TRP A 269 12.41 3.91 21.81
N ARG A 270 12.62 2.74 21.20
CA ARG A 270 12.82 2.57 19.74
C ARG A 270 11.57 2.95 18.97
N ILE A 271 10.41 2.57 19.47
CA ILE A 271 9.13 2.94 18.88
C ILE A 271 8.93 4.45 18.98
N LEU A 272 9.29 5.07 20.12
CA LEU A 272 9.23 6.52 20.26
C LEU A 272 10.18 7.23 19.29
N ALA A 273 11.42 6.77 19.14
CA ALA A 273 12.36 7.30 18.17
C ALA A 273 11.85 7.15 16.73
N ALA A 274 11.28 5.99 16.39
CA ALA A 274 10.67 5.76 15.08
C ALA A 274 9.46 6.67 14.84
N CYS A 275 8.64 6.92 15.88
CA CYS A 275 7.55 7.92 15.82
C CYS A 275 8.09 9.29 15.41
N VAL A 276 9.15 9.77 16.06
CA VAL A 276 9.76 11.09 15.75
C VAL A 276 10.30 11.11 14.31
N LEU A 277 11.02 10.07 13.90
CA LEU A 277 11.60 9.99 12.56
C LEU A 277 10.50 9.94 11.46
N ILE A 278 9.50 9.10 11.62
CA ILE A 278 8.45 8.92 10.62
C ILE A 278 7.53 10.13 10.55
N THR A 279 7.06 10.63 11.69
CA THR A 279 6.17 11.80 11.71
C THR A 279 6.89 13.07 11.31
N GLY A 280 8.14 13.26 11.77
CA GLY A 280 9.00 14.37 11.36
C GLY A 280 9.31 14.32 9.86
N GLY A 281 9.61 13.13 9.32
CA GLY A 281 9.83 12.89 7.90
C GLY A 281 8.59 13.22 7.06
N ALA A 282 7.42 12.75 7.45
CA ALA A 282 6.15 13.05 6.77
C ALA A 282 5.81 14.56 6.84
N ALA A 283 6.01 15.20 7.98
CA ALA A 283 5.81 16.64 8.14
C ALA A 283 6.77 17.45 7.26
N LEU A 284 8.05 17.06 7.19
CA LEU A 284 9.04 17.68 6.32
C LEU A 284 8.66 17.53 4.84
N ALA A 285 8.25 16.34 4.41
CA ALA A 285 7.78 16.11 3.04
C ALA A 285 6.55 16.97 2.71
N ALA A 286 5.66 17.20 3.66
CA ALA A 286 4.44 17.99 3.49
C ALA A 286 4.67 19.51 3.58
N LYS A 287 5.87 19.99 3.93
CA LYS A 287 6.17 21.43 4.14
C LYS A 287 5.71 22.31 2.98
N SER A 288 5.90 21.87 1.74
CA SER A 288 5.50 22.62 0.55
C SER A 288 3.98 22.79 0.41
N LEU A 289 3.17 21.87 0.93
CA LEU A 289 1.70 21.98 0.94
C LEU A 289 1.22 23.10 1.89
N PHE A 290 1.86 23.22 3.06
CA PHE A 290 1.52 24.24 4.05
C PHE A 290 1.93 25.63 3.60
N LEU A 291 3.09 25.79 2.96
CA LEU A 291 3.57 27.08 2.45
C LEU A 291 2.69 27.59 1.30
N ARG A 292 2.24 26.73 0.37
CA ARG A 292 1.30 27.12 -0.70
C ARG A 292 -0.06 27.56 -0.17
N LYS A 293 -0.54 26.94 0.91
CA LYS A 293 -1.83 27.32 1.52
C LYS A 293 -1.77 28.69 2.20
N ARG A 294 -0.64 29.06 2.81
CA ARG A 294 -0.41 30.39 3.37
C ARG A 294 -0.40 31.47 2.31
N ALA A 295 0.37 31.28 1.23
CA ALA A 295 0.46 32.26 0.13
C ALA A 295 -0.89 32.50 -0.57
N THR A 296 -1.75 31.48 -0.72
CA THR A 296 -3.11 31.66 -1.28
C THR A 296 -4.09 32.30 -0.30
N SER A 297 -3.90 32.14 1.00
CA SER A 297 -4.71 32.81 2.03
C SER A 297 -4.38 34.30 2.16
N GLU A 298 -3.10 34.65 2.04
CA GLU A 298 -2.60 36.03 2.07
C GLU A 298 -2.93 36.81 0.78
N ALA A 299 -3.07 36.11 -0.35
CA ALA A 299 -3.46 36.74 -1.62
C ALA A 299 -4.98 36.98 -1.76
N ASN A 300 -5.79 36.39 -0.87
CA ASN A 300 -7.26 36.50 -0.85
C ASN A 300 -7.77 37.31 0.37
N ALA A 301 -6.88 37.82 1.21
CA ALA A 301 -7.16 38.73 2.33
C ALA A 301 -6.73 40.18 1.96
#